data_cfd1141d561795db372a444d73296217
#
_entry.id   cfd1141d561795db372a444d73296217
#
_cell.length_a   1.000
_cell.length_b   1.000
_cell.length_c   1.000
_cell.angle_alpha   90.00
_cell.angle_beta   90.00
_cell.angle_gamma   90.00
#
_symmetry.space_group_name_H-M   'P 1'
#
loop_
_entity.id
_entity.type
_entity.pdbx_description
1 polymer ?
#
loop_
_entity_poly.entity_id
_entity_poly.type
_entity_poly.pdbx_seq_one_letter_code
_entity_poly.pdbx_strand_id
1 'polypeptide(L)'
;SRVAFDAVSAPTHRAVVVAATREALRQRLAAVRARIATQPDQGFDLPDGSSYGVGAQAGKVAFLFPGQGSQYLGMGAAIAMQFDAARRVFDATADLAMEGDTRLHEVMFPRPAFDDATRRTQQDTLTCTEWAQPALGAHAAALLAQLRELGIGADAQAGHSFGEVVA
;
A
#
# COMPACT_ATOMS: atom_id res chain seq x y z
N SER A 1 -8.03 14.54 7.29
CA SER A 1 -9.38 14.26 7.82
C SER A 1 -9.39 12.83 8.34
N ARG A 2 -9.59 12.67 9.66
CA ARG A 2 -9.81 11.36 10.26
C ARG A 2 -11.16 10.83 9.79
N VAL A 3 -11.16 9.69 9.13
CA VAL A 3 -12.38 8.90 8.94
C VAL A 3 -12.57 8.09 10.22
N ALA A 4 -13.58 8.43 11.02
CA ALA A 4 -13.99 7.60 12.13
C ALA A 4 -14.79 6.43 11.56
N PHE A 5 -14.26 5.22 11.71
CA PHE A 5 -15.04 4.01 11.51
C PHE A 5 -15.74 3.69 12.83
N ASP A 6 -17.01 4.05 12.96
CA ASP A 6 -17.83 3.46 14.01
C ASP A 6 -17.91 1.96 13.75
N ALA A 7 -17.72 1.17 14.79
CA ALA A 7 -17.90 -0.29 14.76
C ALA A 7 -19.40 -0.60 14.54
N VAL A 8 -19.85 -0.39 13.32
CA VAL A 8 -21.18 -0.84 12.88
C VAL A 8 -21.10 -2.36 12.77
N SER A 9 -22.04 -3.05 13.40
CA SER A 9 -22.33 -4.46 13.11
C SER A 9 -22.27 -4.68 11.61
N ALA A 10 -21.46 -5.65 11.17
CA ALA A 10 -21.02 -5.87 9.79
C ALA A 10 -22.03 -5.38 8.75
N PRO A 11 -21.74 -4.31 7.99
CA PRO A 11 -22.72 -3.74 7.07
C PRO A 11 -23.03 -4.77 5.98
N THR A 12 -24.32 -5.02 5.78
CA THR A 12 -24.79 -5.94 4.73
C THR A 12 -24.57 -5.39 3.32
N HIS A 13 -24.37 -4.08 3.20
CA HIS A 13 -24.15 -3.39 1.93
C HIS A 13 -22.93 -2.46 2.04
N ARG A 14 -22.03 -2.55 1.07
CA ARG A 14 -20.80 -1.74 1.03
C ARG A 14 -20.56 -1.22 -0.38
N ALA A 15 -20.28 0.07 -0.49
CA ALA A 15 -19.87 0.68 -1.74
C ALA A 15 -18.49 1.33 -1.57
N VAL A 16 -17.63 1.12 -2.53
CA VAL A 16 -16.32 1.77 -2.62
C VAL A 16 -16.27 2.59 -3.90
N VAL A 17 -15.89 3.85 -3.77
CA VAL A 17 -15.73 4.75 -4.92
C VAL A 17 -14.37 5.43 -4.81
N VAL A 18 -13.54 5.24 -5.83
CA VAL A 18 -12.20 5.83 -5.92
C VAL A 18 -12.22 6.93 -6.98
N ALA A 19 -11.71 8.12 -6.67
CA ALA A 19 -11.64 9.22 -7.63
C ALA A 19 -10.48 10.17 -7.32
N ALA A 20 -9.84 10.68 -8.37
CA ALA A 20 -8.73 11.64 -8.26
C ALA A 20 -9.22 13.10 -8.06
N THR A 21 -10.45 13.41 -8.43
CA THR A 21 -11.02 14.76 -8.32
C THR A 21 -12.41 14.74 -7.71
N ARG A 22 -12.85 15.87 -7.15
CA ARG A 22 -14.21 16.01 -6.60
C ARG A 22 -15.29 15.81 -7.68
N GLU A 23 -15.04 16.26 -8.89
CA GLU A 23 -15.99 16.12 -9.99
C GLU A 23 -16.12 14.64 -10.39
N ALA A 24 -15.01 13.94 -10.59
CA ALA A 24 -15.02 12.51 -10.84
C ALA A 24 -15.71 11.73 -9.70
N LEU A 25 -15.48 12.12 -8.43
CA LEU A 25 -16.16 11.50 -7.29
C LEU A 25 -17.69 11.64 -7.37
N ARG A 26 -18.19 12.85 -7.69
CA ARG A 26 -19.63 13.09 -7.85
C ARG A 26 -20.24 12.24 -8.95
N GLN A 27 -19.58 12.20 -10.11
CA GLN A 27 -20.04 11.41 -11.26
C GLN A 27 -20.08 9.91 -10.94
N ARG A 28 -19.01 9.38 -10.33
CA ARG A 28 -18.93 7.97 -9.95
C ARG A 28 -19.92 7.60 -8.86
N LEU A 29 -20.10 8.45 -7.85
CA LEU A 29 -21.15 8.25 -6.83
C LEU A 29 -22.55 8.22 -7.44
N ALA A 30 -22.83 9.09 -8.40
CA ALA A 30 -24.13 9.09 -9.09
C ALA A 30 -24.32 7.80 -9.90
N ALA A 31 -23.31 7.32 -10.60
CA ALA A 31 -23.37 6.08 -11.37
C ALA A 31 -23.57 4.85 -10.45
N VAL A 32 -22.80 4.75 -9.37
CA VAL A 32 -22.95 3.66 -8.38
C VAL A 32 -24.33 3.70 -7.75
N ARG A 33 -24.81 4.88 -7.33
CA ARG A 33 -26.16 5.04 -6.75
C ARG A 33 -27.27 4.61 -7.72
N ALA A 34 -27.17 5.02 -8.99
CA ALA A 34 -28.15 4.64 -10.01
C ALA A 34 -28.20 3.12 -10.20
N ARG A 35 -27.05 2.47 -10.21
CA ARG A 35 -26.96 1.02 -10.38
C ARG A 35 -27.48 0.26 -9.13
N ILE A 36 -27.16 0.71 -7.93
CA ILE A 36 -27.73 0.16 -6.69
C ILE A 36 -29.25 0.29 -6.68
N ALA A 37 -29.82 1.40 -7.14
CA ALA A 37 -31.26 1.60 -7.18
C ALA A 37 -31.99 0.59 -8.10
N THR A 38 -31.31 0.09 -9.14
CA THR A 38 -31.88 -0.92 -10.06
C THR A 38 -31.58 -2.35 -9.62
N GLN A 39 -30.51 -2.58 -8.87
CA GLN A 39 -30.04 -3.91 -8.47
C GLN A 39 -29.48 -3.86 -7.02
N PRO A 40 -30.33 -3.62 -6.01
CA PRO A 40 -29.87 -3.39 -4.63
C PRO A 40 -29.21 -4.62 -3.99
N ASP A 41 -29.64 -5.81 -4.38
CA ASP A 41 -29.20 -7.08 -3.79
C ASP A 41 -28.11 -7.79 -4.60
N GLN A 42 -27.58 -7.12 -5.65
CA GLN A 42 -26.53 -7.69 -6.49
C GLN A 42 -25.26 -6.86 -6.44
N GLY A 43 -24.15 -7.49 -5.99
CA GLY A 43 -22.81 -6.88 -6.05
C GLY A 43 -22.34 -6.66 -7.49
N PHE A 44 -21.51 -5.63 -7.70
CA PHE A 44 -20.90 -5.33 -9.00
C PHE A 44 -19.58 -4.59 -8.87
N ASP A 45 -18.75 -4.74 -9.88
CA ASP A 45 -17.53 -3.94 -10.08
C ASP A 45 -17.68 -3.07 -11.34
N LEU A 46 -17.14 -1.86 -11.30
CA LEU A 46 -17.11 -0.93 -12.41
C LEU A 46 -15.67 -0.77 -12.94
N PRO A 47 -15.50 -0.51 -14.26
CA PRO A 47 -14.17 -0.36 -14.86
C PRO A 47 -13.34 0.78 -14.26
N ASP A 48 -13.96 1.72 -13.58
CA ASP A 48 -13.31 2.86 -12.93
C ASP A 48 -12.78 2.56 -11.52
N GLY A 49 -12.85 1.29 -11.08
CA GLY A 49 -12.43 0.84 -9.77
C GLY A 49 -13.48 1.03 -8.67
N SER A 50 -14.68 1.53 -9.01
CA SER A 50 -15.79 1.57 -8.05
C SER A 50 -16.43 0.19 -7.93
N SER A 51 -16.80 -0.20 -6.71
CA SER A 51 -17.44 -1.50 -6.45
C SER A 51 -18.60 -1.39 -5.45
N TYR A 52 -19.49 -2.34 -5.54
CA TYR A 52 -20.58 -2.51 -4.57
C TYR A 52 -20.69 -3.99 -4.19
N GLY A 53 -20.71 -4.26 -2.90
CA GLY A 53 -20.85 -5.60 -2.35
C GLY A 53 -22.08 -5.73 -1.45
N VAL A 54 -22.71 -6.90 -1.51
CA VAL A 54 -23.88 -7.27 -0.70
C VAL A 54 -23.53 -8.49 0.13
N GLY A 55 -23.96 -8.49 1.39
CA GLY A 55 -23.72 -9.59 2.32
C GLY A 55 -22.47 -9.41 3.19
N ALA A 56 -22.40 -10.22 4.24
CA ALA A 56 -21.35 -10.14 5.27
C ALA A 56 -20.21 -11.16 5.04
N GLN A 57 -19.91 -11.54 3.82
CA GLN A 57 -18.85 -12.51 3.59
C GLN A 57 -17.46 -11.82 3.66
N ALA A 58 -16.90 -11.79 4.84
CA ALA A 58 -15.46 -11.67 4.98
C ALA A 58 -14.86 -13.05 4.71
N GLY A 59 -14.24 -13.22 3.55
CA GLY A 59 -13.34 -14.34 3.32
C GLY A 59 -12.10 -14.20 4.22
N LYS A 60 -11.25 -15.21 4.24
CA LYS A 60 -9.94 -15.12 4.88
C LYS A 60 -9.02 -14.21 4.06
N VAL A 61 -8.22 -13.42 4.76
CA VAL A 61 -7.23 -12.52 4.17
C VAL A 61 -5.85 -13.15 4.29
N ALA A 62 -5.11 -13.23 3.20
CA ALA A 62 -3.71 -13.63 3.22
C ALA A 62 -2.83 -12.45 2.79
N PHE A 63 -1.76 -12.19 3.56
CA PHE A 63 -0.72 -11.27 3.15
C PHE A 63 0.39 -12.03 2.45
N LEU A 64 0.78 -11.53 1.27
CA LEU A 64 1.85 -12.10 0.48
C LEU A 64 3.00 -11.11 0.37
N PHE A 65 4.20 -11.55 0.77
CA PHE A 65 5.40 -10.72 0.77
C PHE A 65 6.32 -11.10 -0.39
N PRO A 66 6.63 -10.16 -1.29
CA PRO A 66 7.51 -10.43 -2.41
C PRO A 66 8.96 -10.55 -1.96
N GLY A 67 9.77 -11.24 -2.76
CA GLY A 67 11.21 -11.32 -2.59
C GLY A 67 11.98 -10.26 -3.33
N GLN A 68 13.32 -10.39 -3.30
CA GLN A 68 14.24 -9.56 -4.04
C GLN A 68 13.89 -9.58 -5.54
N GLY A 69 14.00 -8.41 -6.18
CA GLY A 69 13.54 -8.16 -7.55
C GLY A 69 12.27 -7.29 -7.61
N SER A 70 11.58 -7.11 -6.48
CA SER A 70 10.37 -6.28 -6.41
C SER A 70 10.64 -4.84 -5.96
N GLN A 71 11.90 -4.49 -5.64
CA GLN A 71 12.30 -3.16 -5.21
C GLN A 71 12.33 -2.18 -6.38
N TYR A 72 11.97 -0.93 -6.10
CA TYR A 72 12.08 0.19 -7.03
C TYR A 72 12.32 1.50 -6.29
N LEU A 73 12.97 2.44 -6.95
CA LEU A 73 13.26 3.75 -6.34
C LEU A 73 11.98 4.47 -5.93
N GLY A 74 11.99 5.02 -4.73
CA GLY A 74 10.85 5.75 -4.19
C GLY A 74 9.69 4.86 -3.70
N MET A 75 9.88 3.53 -3.59
CA MET A 75 8.82 2.64 -3.09
C MET A 75 8.40 3.03 -1.69
N GLY A 76 7.09 3.20 -1.50
CA GLY A 76 6.51 3.64 -0.24
C GLY A 76 6.47 5.15 -0.02
N ALA A 77 7.09 5.98 -0.87
CA ALA A 77 7.10 7.43 -0.71
C ALA A 77 5.69 8.03 -0.63
N ALA A 78 4.80 7.64 -1.54
CA ALA A 78 3.44 8.16 -1.58
C ALA A 78 2.64 7.81 -0.30
N ILE A 79 2.81 6.59 0.23
CA ILE A 79 2.13 6.17 1.45
C ILE A 79 2.73 6.88 2.69
N ALA A 80 4.04 7.05 2.74
CA ALA A 80 4.73 7.77 3.83
C ALA A 80 4.34 9.26 3.88
N MET A 81 4.12 9.88 2.72
CA MET A 81 3.67 11.28 2.65
C MET A 81 2.21 11.49 3.08
N GLN A 82 1.38 10.46 3.02
CA GLN A 82 -0.06 10.56 3.29
C GLN A 82 -0.44 10.01 4.67
N PHE A 83 0.30 9.06 5.20
CA PHE A 83 -0.07 8.30 6.39
C PHE A 83 1.05 8.28 7.43
N ASP A 84 0.75 8.77 8.61
CA ASP A 84 1.71 8.86 9.72
C ASP A 84 2.21 7.49 10.18
N ALA A 85 1.38 6.44 10.12
CA ALA A 85 1.81 5.10 10.48
C ALA A 85 2.94 4.58 9.60
N ALA A 86 2.80 4.74 8.29
CA ALA A 86 3.83 4.34 7.33
C ALA A 86 5.08 5.22 7.47
N ARG A 87 4.91 6.54 7.65
CA ARG A 87 6.03 7.47 7.84
C ARG A 87 6.87 7.10 9.06
N ARG A 88 6.24 6.84 10.22
CA ARG A 88 6.97 6.45 11.44
C ARG A 88 7.85 5.22 11.26
N VAL A 89 7.46 4.27 10.40
CA VAL A 89 8.29 3.10 10.09
C VAL A 89 9.53 3.53 9.32
N PHE A 90 9.39 4.36 8.28
CA PHE A 90 10.55 4.86 7.53
C PHE A 90 11.46 5.74 8.40
N ASP A 91 10.90 6.57 9.27
CA ASP A 91 11.69 7.37 10.22
C ASP A 91 12.50 6.45 11.17
N ALA A 92 11.89 5.38 11.68
CA ALA A 92 12.58 4.40 12.54
C ALA A 92 13.67 3.62 11.79
N THR A 93 13.51 3.40 10.49
CA THR A 93 14.54 2.72 9.67
C THR A 93 15.67 3.64 9.20
N ALA A 94 15.50 4.96 9.34
CA ALA A 94 16.53 5.93 8.96
C ALA A 94 17.82 5.79 9.78
N ASP A 95 17.72 5.29 11.02
CA ASP A 95 18.84 5.10 11.93
C ASP A 95 19.39 3.67 11.95
N LEU A 96 18.90 2.79 11.06
CA LEU A 96 19.47 1.46 10.93
C LEU A 96 20.95 1.55 10.55
N ALA A 97 21.78 0.81 11.30
CA ALA A 97 23.19 0.68 10.98
C ALA A 97 23.34 -0.12 9.69
N MET A 98 23.79 0.55 8.65
CA MET A 98 24.16 -0.05 7.38
C MET A 98 25.69 -0.07 7.25
N GLU A 99 26.20 -0.87 6.34
CA GLU A 99 27.65 -0.86 6.06
C GLU A 99 28.05 0.47 5.40
N GLY A 100 29.04 1.14 5.95
CA GLY A 100 29.52 2.45 5.49
C GLY A 100 28.68 3.62 6.00
N ASP A 101 28.86 4.79 5.37
CA ASP A 101 28.21 6.05 5.78
C ASP A 101 26.84 6.28 5.12
N THR A 102 26.48 5.47 4.12
CA THR A 102 25.22 5.60 3.38
C THR A 102 24.06 5.00 4.19
N ARG A 103 22.94 5.69 4.25
CA ARG A 103 21.74 5.25 4.99
C ARG A 103 20.70 4.65 4.06
N LEU A 104 19.90 3.73 4.57
CA LEU A 104 18.86 3.03 3.80
C LEU A 104 17.92 4.00 3.06
N HIS A 105 17.47 5.06 3.74
CA HIS A 105 16.55 6.02 3.14
C HIS A 105 17.20 6.83 1.98
N GLU A 106 18.52 7.02 1.97
CA GLU A 106 19.22 7.71 0.88
C GLU A 106 19.26 6.86 -0.40
N VAL A 107 19.27 5.53 -0.24
CA VAL A 107 19.21 4.59 -1.35
C VAL A 107 17.77 4.38 -1.83
N MET A 108 16.79 4.31 -0.91
CA MET A 108 15.38 4.15 -1.26
C MET A 108 14.77 5.40 -1.89
N PHE A 109 15.16 6.58 -1.39
CA PHE A 109 14.63 7.90 -1.78
C PHE A 109 15.77 8.83 -2.22
N PRO A 110 16.55 8.46 -3.25
CA PRO A 110 17.67 9.26 -3.68
C PRO A 110 17.21 10.62 -4.23
N ARG A 111 18.13 11.56 -4.31
CA ARG A 111 17.87 12.84 -4.98
C ARG A 111 17.44 12.61 -6.42
N PRO A 112 16.53 13.42 -6.97
CA PRO A 112 16.09 13.28 -8.35
C PRO A 112 17.26 13.26 -9.32
N ALA A 113 17.30 12.25 -10.18
CA ALA A 113 18.27 12.15 -11.26
C ALA A 113 17.79 12.96 -12.47
N PHE A 114 18.67 13.80 -13.02
CA PHE A 114 18.39 14.61 -14.21
C PHE A 114 18.82 13.93 -15.51
N ASP A 115 19.51 12.80 -15.42
CA ASP A 115 19.99 11.99 -16.54
C ASP A 115 19.78 10.49 -16.29
N ASP A 116 19.75 9.74 -17.39
CA ASP A 116 19.49 8.31 -17.34
C ASP A 116 20.64 7.50 -16.73
N ALA A 117 21.89 7.97 -16.83
CA ALA A 117 23.02 7.29 -16.25
C ALA A 117 22.97 7.32 -14.73
N THR A 118 22.71 8.49 -14.15
CA THR A 118 22.50 8.65 -12.70
C THR A 118 21.33 7.80 -12.21
N ARG A 119 20.20 7.81 -12.93
CA ARG A 119 19.04 6.99 -12.58
C ARG A 119 19.36 5.49 -12.57
N ARG A 120 20.09 5.01 -13.55
CA ARG A 120 20.54 3.61 -13.61
C ARG A 120 21.43 3.28 -12.43
N THR A 121 22.42 4.10 -12.13
CA THR A 121 23.32 3.88 -10.97
C THR A 121 22.51 3.81 -9.66
N GLN A 122 21.54 4.69 -9.44
CA GLN A 122 20.67 4.65 -8.26
C GLN A 122 19.87 3.34 -8.19
N GLN A 123 19.31 2.90 -9.33
CA GLN A 123 18.56 1.65 -9.41
C GLN A 123 19.47 0.43 -9.19
N ASP A 124 20.65 0.42 -9.77
CA ASP A 124 21.63 -0.65 -9.60
C ASP A 124 22.08 -0.76 -8.14
N THR A 125 22.32 0.37 -7.46
CA THR A 125 22.62 0.40 -6.02
C THR A 125 21.48 -0.24 -5.21
N LEU A 126 20.23 0.17 -5.44
CA LEU A 126 19.07 -0.42 -4.73
C LEU A 126 18.89 -1.91 -5.03
N THR A 127 19.42 -2.40 -6.15
CA THR A 127 19.30 -3.81 -6.55
C THR A 127 20.31 -4.71 -5.85
N CYS A 128 21.39 -4.15 -5.31
CA CYS A 128 22.34 -4.90 -4.50
C CYS A 128 21.67 -5.47 -3.25
N THR A 129 21.98 -6.70 -2.87
CA THR A 129 21.27 -7.46 -1.84
C THR A 129 21.27 -6.75 -0.49
N GLU A 130 22.38 -6.12 -0.12
CA GLU A 130 22.56 -5.35 1.11
C GLU A 130 21.60 -4.18 1.25
N TRP A 131 21.06 -3.67 0.15
CA TRP A 131 20.08 -2.59 0.10
C TRP A 131 18.67 -3.08 -0.20
N ALA A 132 18.54 -4.02 -1.15
CA ALA A 132 17.25 -4.53 -1.60
C ALA A 132 16.43 -5.18 -0.47
N GLN A 133 17.08 -6.02 0.33
CA GLN A 133 16.38 -6.74 1.40
C GLN A 133 15.91 -5.81 2.53
N PRO A 134 16.76 -4.96 3.14
CA PRO A 134 16.29 -3.99 4.11
C PRO A 134 15.23 -3.03 3.57
N ALA A 135 15.34 -2.61 2.31
CA ALA A 135 14.36 -1.74 1.67
C ALA A 135 13.00 -2.43 1.51
N LEU A 136 12.95 -3.68 1.07
CA LEU A 136 11.73 -4.47 1.00
C LEU A 136 11.12 -4.70 2.38
N GLY A 137 11.94 -4.98 3.41
CA GLY A 137 11.50 -5.12 4.79
C GLY A 137 10.86 -3.84 5.34
N ALA A 138 11.53 -2.70 5.17
CA ALA A 138 11.02 -1.39 5.58
C ALA A 138 9.70 -1.04 4.87
N HIS A 139 9.61 -1.30 3.56
CA HIS A 139 8.40 -1.06 2.78
C HIS A 139 7.24 -1.95 3.25
N ALA A 140 7.47 -3.24 3.44
CA ALA A 140 6.46 -4.16 3.95
C ALA A 140 5.98 -3.79 5.35
N ALA A 141 6.90 -3.43 6.26
CA ALA A 141 6.57 -2.97 7.60
C ALA A 141 5.71 -1.68 7.57
N ALA A 142 6.01 -0.74 6.68
CA ALA A 142 5.23 0.49 6.50
C ALA A 142 3.80 0.19 6.03
N LEU A 143 3.64 -0.72 5.06
CA LEU A 143 2.33 -1.17 4.59
C LEU A 143 1.55 -1.87 5.69
N LEU A 144 2.20 -2.78 6.43
CA LEU A 144 1.57 -3.48 7.56
C LEU A 144 1.12 -2.52 8.66
N ALA A 145 1.95 -1.52 9.01
CA ALA A 145 1.58 -0.51 9.98
C ALA A 145 0.31 0.25 9.56
N GLN A 146 0.22 0.61 8.28
CA GLN A 146 -0.96 1.28 7.74
C GLN A 146 -2.18 0.38 7.70
N LEU A 147 -2.05 -0.88 7.28
CA LEU A 147 -3.15 -1.84 7.27
C LEU A 147 -3.70 -2.08 8.69
N ARG A 148 -2.83 -2.16 9.69
CA ARG A 148 -3.22 -2.29 11.10
C ARG A 148 -4.00 -1.08 11.61
N GLU A 149 -3.62 0.15 11.23
CA GLU A 149 -4.41 1.35 11.57
C GLU A 149 -5.81 1.33 10.92
N LEU A 150 -5.95 0.69 9.77
CA LEU A 150 -7.24 0.49 9.11
C LEU A 150 -8.04 -0.70 9.66
N GLY A 151 -7.51 -1.40 10.66
CA GLY A 151 -8.15 -2.60 11.22
C GLY A 151 -8.10 -3.81 10.30
N ILE A 152 -7.22 -3.81 9.29
CA ILE A 152 -7.05 -4.92 8.35
C ILE A 152 -5.93 -5.82 8.87
N GLY A 153 -6.28 -7.04 9.26
CA GLY A 153 -5.37 -8.11 9.65
C GLY A 153 -5.36 -9.25 8.64
N ALA A 154 -4.39 -10.14 8.74
CA ALA A 154 -4.32 -11.35 7.93
C ALA A 154 -4.66 -12.59 8.76
N ASP A 155 -5.38 -13.53 8.16
CA ASP A 155 -5.61 -14.88 8.69
C ASP A 155 -4.43 -15.82 8.36
N ALA A 156 -3.67 -15.49 7.33
CA ALA A 156 -2.49 -16.22 6.88
C ALA A 156 -1.45 -15.26 6.29
N GLN A 157 -0.19 -15.65 6.36
CA GLN A 157 0.90 -14.92 5.74
C GLN A 157 1.80 -15.89 5.00
N ALA A 158 2.34 -15.46 3.87
CA ALA A 158 3.31 -16.21 3.09
C ALA A 158 4.27 -15.25 2.38
N GLY A 159 5.47 -15.72 2.10
CA GLY A 159 6.49 -14.94 1.40
C GLY A 159 7.18 -15.78 0.33
N HIS A 160 7.89 -15.10 -0.55
CA HIS A 160 8.79 -15.71 -1.51
C HIS A 160 10.22 -15.20 -1.24
N SER A 161 11.19 -16.11 -1.10
CA SER A 161 12.59 -15.76 -0.84
C SER A 161 12.70 -14.87 0.41
N PHE A 162 13.27 -13.66 0.32
CA PHE A 162 13.34 -12.71 1.44
C PHE A 162 11.95 -12.40 2.04
N GLY A 163 10.89 -12.45 1.25
CA GLY A 163 9.53 -12.28 1.74
C GLY A 163 9.12 -13.29 2.81
N GLU A 164 9.74 -14.47 2.87
CA GLU A 164 9.51 -15.46 3.93
C GLU A 164 10.03 -14.98 5.29
N VAL A 165 11.07 -14.14 5.29
CA VAL A 165 11.62 -13.54 6.53
C VAL A 165 10.70 -12.45 7.05
N VAL A 166 9.93 -11.80 6.15
CA VAL A 166 9.00 -10.71 6.50
C VAL A 166 7.64 -11.25 6.95
N ALA A 167 7.22 -12.40 6.42
CA ALA A 167 5.97 -13.07 6.74
C ALA A 167 5.95 -13.64 8.16
#